data_0e4f7e55c4f1c9bd819b45f820c61c1e
#
_entry.id   0e4f7e55c4f1c9bd819b45f820c61c1e
#
_cell.length_a   1.000
_cell.length_b   1.000
_cell.length_c   1.000
_cell.angle_alpha   90.00
_cell.angle_beta   90.00
_cell.angle_gamma   90.00
#
_symmetry.space_group_name_H-M   'P 1'
#
loop_
_entity.id
_entity.type
_entity.pdbx_description
1 polymer ?
#
loop_
_entity_poly.entity_id
_entity_poly.type
_entity_poly.pdbx_seq_one_letter_code
_entity_poly.pdbx_strand_id
1 'polypeptide(L)'
;MNEWNDIAVLTPPGDIDIATVPALRRRLDALIGRGVRRVVINCQAVSFIDSTGLAYLLTRARELMRREGLLSLVNASGEVVRFLEIARLVDILHVAGPARESIPAIPVGELPRWSKSVEVRQGIENLPYYRHRIAELLESLPLRRDERYDVALASGEALGNAYDHAGGIGCVLTVQAYGDRVVVEVLDRGAGYSIDKTSEPVASEERGRGIKLMRMLVDNVEVARRTDGAGTRVQMVKLFSGALESCA
;
A
#
# COMPACT_ATOMS: atom_id res chain seq x y z
N MET A 1 -18.34 4.98 14.71
CA MET A 1 -17.11 5.62 14.17
C MET A 1 -16.66 4.72 13.04
N ASN A 2 -16.61 5.23 11.80
CA ASN A 2 -16.20 4.39 10.67
C ASN A 2 -14.77 3.96 10.86
N GLU A 3 -14.52 2.67 11.07
CA GLU A 3 -13.19 2.07 11.26
C GLU A 3 -12.27 2.20 10.02
N TRP A 4 -12.79 2.81 8.97
CA TRP A 4 -12.09 3.13 7.71
C TRP A 4 -11.18 4.38 7.80
N ASN A 5 -11.32 5.22 8.81
CA ASN A 5 -10.59 6.47 8.96
C ASN A 5 -9.24 6.31 9.68
N ASP A 6 -8.75 5.09 9.86
CA ASP A 6 -7.47 4.85 10.53
C ASP A 6 -6.24 5.02 9.63
N ILE A 7 -6.48 5.33 8.33
CA ILE A 7 -5.41 5.46 7.33
C ILE A 7 -5.49 6.82 6.65
N ALA A 8 -4.33 7.45 6.46
CA ALA A 8 -4.23 8.68 5.69
C ALA A 8 -2.97 8.72 4.83
N VAL A 9 -3.10 9.29 3.64
CA VAL A 9 -1.98 9.62 2.76
C VAL A 9 -1.78 11.12 2.75
N LEU A 10 -0.56 11.57 3.02
CA LEU A 10 -0.13 12.95 2.88
C LEU A 10 0.89 13.05 1.76
N THR A 11 0.68 13.99 0.85
CA THR A 11 1.64 14.31 -0.20
C THR A 11 2.13 15.74 0.03
N PRO A 12 3.34 15.93 0.56
CA PRO A 12 3.97 17.24 0.63
C PRO A 12 4.18 17.80 -0.78
N PRO A 13 3.98 19.09 -1.02
CA PRO A 13 4.13 19.71 -2.35
C PRO A 13 5.61 19.91 -2.76
N GLY A 14 6.55 19.66 -1.87
CA GLY A 14 7.99 19.86 -2.04
C GLY A 14 8.74 19.37 -0.80
N ASP A 15 9.93 19.88 -0.60
CA ASP A 15 10.86 19.47 0.47
C ASP A 15 10.26 19.64 1.88
N ILE A 16 10.75 18.81 2.80
CA ILE A 16 10.31 18.82 4.20
C ILE A 16 11.37 19.53 5.04
N ASP A 17 11.21 20.81 5.23
CA ASP A 17 12.16 21.71 5.88
C ASP A 17 11.48 22.58 6.95
N ILE A 18 12.27 23.45 7.57
CA ILE A 18 11.79 24.38 8.61
C ILE A 18 10.62 25.26 8.13
N ALA A 19 10.55 25.59 6.84
CA ALA A 19 9.49 26.44 6.27
C ALA A 19 8.20 25.64 6.02
N THR A 20 8.32 24.40 5.62
CA THR A 20 7.19 23.53 5.20
C THR A 20 6.65 22.67 6.35
N VAL A 21 7.47 22.33 7.36
CA VAL A 21 7.08 21.55 8.56
C VAL A 21 5.84 22.12 9.26
N PRO A 22 5.64 23.45 9.45
CA PRO A 22 4.43 23.95 10.09
C PRO A 22 3.13 23.58 9.38
N ALA A 23 3.13 23.52 8.06
CA ALA A 23 1.97 23.09 7.26
C ALA A 23 1.75 21.58 7.36
N LEU A 24 2.82 20.78 7.24
CA LEU A 24 2.79 19.34 7.41
C LEU A 24 2.30 18.96 8.83
N ARG A 25 2.78 19.67 9.85
CA ARG A 25 2.39 19.49 11.25
C ARG A 25 0.89 19.64 11.45
N ARG A 26 0.31 20.75 10.99
CA ARG A 26 -1.14 20.98 11.12
C ARG A 26 -1.96 19.82 10.54
N ARG A 27 -1.57 19.30 9.38
CA ARG A 27 -2.28 18.22 8.71
C ARG A 27 -2.08 16.86 9.42
N LEU A 28 -0.84 16.52 9.75
CA LEU A 28 -0.50 15.22 10.35
C LEU A 28 -1.01 15.13 11.79
N ASP A 29 -0.84 16.18 12.61
CA ASP A 29 -1.35 16.21 13.98
C ASP A 29 -2.88 16.13 14.03
N ALA A 30 -3.58 16.76 13.08
CA ALA A 30 -5.04 16.65 12.97
C ALA A 30 -5.48 15.23 12.61
N LEU A 31 -4.75 14.51 11.78
CA LEU A 31 -5.04 13.11 11.43
C LEU A 31 -4.82 12.19 12.64
N ILE A 32 -3.69 12.31 13.33
CA ILE A 32 -3.37 11.53 14.53
C ILE A 32 -4.39 11.82 15.64
N GLY A 33 -4.80 13.08 15.80
CA GLY A 33 -5.83 13.48 16.76
C GLY A 33 -7.22 12.90 16.47
N ARG A 34 -7.52 12.58 15.21
CA ARG A 34 -8.76 11.89 14.79
C ARG A 34 -8.69 10.36 14.94
N GLY A 35 -7.58 9.82 15.42
CA GLY A 35 -7.41 8.38 15.61
C GLY A 35 -6.82 7.65 14.40
N VAL A 36 -6.30 8.35 13.41
CA VAL A 36 -5.57 7.73 12.29
C VAL A 36 -4.33 7.02 12.83
N ARG A 37 -4.21 5.72 12.57
CA ARG A 37 -3.09 4.90 13.01
C ARG A 37 -2.07 4.63 11.90
N ARG A 38 -2.50 4.58 10.65
CA ARG A 38 -1.63 4.36 9.51
C ARG A 38 -1.47 5.64 8.70
N VAL A 39 -0.27 6.20 8.68
CA VAL A 39 0.05 7.40 7.88
C VAL A 39 1.10 7.05 6.85
N VAL A 40 0.80 7.33 5.59
CA VAL A 40 1.71 7.21 4.45
C VAL A 40 2.06 8.61 3.97
N ILE A 41 3.33 8.95 3.97
CA ILE A 41 3.82 10.21 3.38
C ILE A 41 4.40 9.89 2.01
N ASN A 42 3.74 10.37 0.96
CA ASN A 42 4.21 10.23 -0.40
C ASN A 42 5.25 11.31 -0.70
N CYS A 43 6.50 10.90 -0.81
CA CYS A 43 7.67 11.77 -1.02
C CYS A 43 7.98 12.03 -2.51
N GLN A 44 7.04 11.79 -3.42
CA GLN A 44 7.27 11.96 -4.87
C GLN A 44 7.82 13.33 -5.26
N ALA A 45 7.42 14.39 -4.55
CA ALA A 45 7.90 15.76 -4.78
C ALA A 45 8.97 16.20 -3.77
N VAL A 46 9.46 15.28 -2.92
CA VAL A 46 10.45 15.58 -1.87
C VAL A 46 11.83 15.17 -2.36
N SER A 47 12.69 16.15 -2.56
CA SER A 47 14.11 15.93 -2.89
C SER A 47 15.01 16.04 -1.67
N PHE A 48 14.55 16.73 -0.61
CA PHE A 48 15.35 16.98 0.57
C PHE A 48 14.49 16.98 1.86
N ILE A 49 15.08 16.51 2.95
CA ILE A 49 14.52 16.59 4.31
C ILE A 49 15.60 17.18 5.23
N ASP A 50 15.31 18.33 5.86
CA ASP A 50 16.23 18.91 6.82
C ASP A 50 16.11 18.27 8.21
N SER A 51 16.99 18.70 9.13
CA SER A 51 16.99 18.20 10.52
C SER A 51 15.68 18.51 11.27
N THR A 52 15.01 19.60 10.95
CA THR A 52 13.73 19.99 11.56
C THR A 52 12.61 19.08 11.08
N GLY A 53 12.54 18.83 9.76
CA GLY A 53 11.61 17.90 9.14
C GLY A 53 11.81 16.49 9.66
N LEU A 54 13.08 16.05 9.72
CA LEU A 54 13.42 14.72 10.21
C LEU A 54 13.05 14.53 11.68
N ALA A 55 13.39 15.48 12.56
CA ALA A 55 13.04 15.42 13.98
C ALA A 55 11.51 15.36 14.18
N TYR A 56 10.77 16.13 13.39
CA TYR A 56 9.31 16.11 13.42
C TYR A 56 8.74 14.74 12.99
N LEU A 57 9.19 14.20 11.86
CA LEU A 57 8.74 12.90 11.36
C LEU A 57 9.04 11.78 12.35
N LEU A 58 10.24 11.75 12.92
CA LEU A 58 10.64 10.78 13.96
C LEU A 58 9.76 10.85 15.19
N THR A 59 9.44 12.06 15.64
CA THR A 59 8.56 12.25 16.79
C THR A 59 7.18 11.69 16.54
N ARG A 60 6.61 11.92 15.35
CA ARG A 60 5.30 11.40 14.97
C ARG A 60 5.31 9.90 14.72
N ALA A 61 6.38 9.38 14.10
CA ALA A 61 6.55 7.93 13.92
C ALA A 61 6.54 7.20 15.28
N ARG A 62 7.32 7.70 16.26
CA ARG A 62 7.36 7.13 17.61
C ARG A 62 6.03 7.26 18.35
N GLU A 63 5.27 8.33 18.14
CA GLU A 63 3.94 8.49 18.72
C GLU A 63 2.96 7.48 18.13
N LEU A 64 2.94 7.32 16.82
CA LEU A 64 2.11 6.33 16.15
C LEU A 64 2.48 4.91 16.59
N MET A 65 3.75 4.56 16.66
CA MET A 65 4.21 3.24 17.15
C MET A 65 3.70 2.94 18.56
N ARG A 66 3.69 3.93 19.47
CA ARG A 66 3.13 3.75 20.83
C ARG A 66 1.62 3.51 20.84
N ARG A 67 0.91 3.91 19.77
CA ARG A 67 -0.52 3.70 19.57
C ARG A 67 -0.81 2.51 18.65
N GLU A 68 0.17 1.62 18.47
CA GLU A 68 0.08 0.48 17.54
C GLU A 68 -0.16 0.90 16.07
N GLY A 69 0.21 2.11 15.74
CA GLY A 69 0.13 2.68 14.41
C GLY A 69 1.49 2.70 13.70
N LEU A 70 1.51 3.23 12.48
CA LEU A 70 2.69 3.25 11.63
C LEU A 70 2.73 4.51 10.76
N LEU A 71 3.93 5.11 10.63
CA LEU A 71 4.24 6.14 9.65
C LEU A 71 5.25 5.59 8.65
N SER A 72 4.97 5.71 7.36
CA SER A 72 5.90 5.32 6.29
C SER A 72 6.15 6.46 5.34
N LEU A 73 7.35 6.50 4.79
CA LEU A 73 7.71 7.34 3.65
C LEU A 73 7.75 6.46 2.40
N VAL A 74 7.00 6.82 1.36
CA VAL A 74 6.96 6.09 0.09
C VAL A 74 7.36 7.01 -1.06
N ASN A 75 7.83 6.43 -2.16
CA ASN A 75 8.34 7.17 -3.33
C ASN A 75 9.45 8.17 -2.96
N ALA A 76 10.25 7.86 -1.95
CA ALA A 76 11.40 8.68 -1.58
C ALA A 76 12.45 8.63 -2.71
N SER A 77 13.03 9.78 -3.06
CA SER A 77 14.12 9.84 -4.03
C SER A 77 15.35 9.06 -3.52
N GLY A 78 16.22 8.61 -4.41
CA GLY A 78 17.44 7.91 -4.03
C GLY A 78 18.33 8.74 -3.09
N GLU A 79 18.32 10.07 -3.20
CA GLU A 79 19.05 10.98 -2.31
C GLU A 79 18.46 10.97 -0.90
N VAL A 80 17.12 11.03 -0.78
CA VAL A 80 16.42 10.95 0.51
C VAL A 80 16.63 9.58 1.15
N VAL A 81 16.51 8.50 0.38
CA VAL A 81 16.76 7.13 0.88
C VAL A 81 18.18 7.02 1.43
N ARG A 82 19.19 7.41 0.63
CA ARG A 82 20.61 7.37 1.03
C ARG A 82 20.90 8.21 2.28
N PHE A 83 20.30 9.40 2.38
CA PHE A 83 20.42 10.22 3.58
C PHE A 83 19.87 9.51 4.82
N LEU A 84 18.69 8.89 4.70
CA LEU A 84 18.04 8.17 5.80
C LEU A 84 18.78 6.86 6.15
N GLU A 85 19.41 6.19 5.18
CA GLU A 85 20.29 5.04 5.41
C GLU A 85 21.52 5.44 6.25
N ILE A 86 22.21 6.51 5.87
CA ILE A 86 23.36 7.04 6.62
C ILE A 86 22.95 7.41 8.05
N ALA A 87 21.77 8.01 8.21
CA ALA A 87 21.20 8.35 9.50
C ALA A 87 20.66 7.14 10.29
N ARG A 88 20.62 5.93 9.71
CA ARG A 88 20.04 4.69 10.26
C ARG A 88 18.56 4.84 10.63
N LEU A 89 17.78 5.53 9.82
CA LEU A 89 16.38 5.87 10.08
C LEU A 89 15.39 5.19 9.12
N VAL A 90 15.90 4.44 8.15
CA VAL A 90 15.07 3.73 7.15
C VAL A 90 14.05 2.81 7.82
N ASP A 91 14.50 2.02 8.81
CA ASP A 91 13.62 1.09 9.52
C ASP A 91 12.61 1.79 10.44
N ILE A 92 13.00 2.93 11.03
CA ILE A 92 12.12 3.68 11.94
C ILE A 92 11.03 4.43 11.17
N LEU A 93 11.37 4.95 9.99
CA LEU A 93 10.45 5.69 9.13
C LEU A 93 9.83 4.82 8.04
N HIS A 94 10.13 3.52 8.03
CA HIS A 94 9.62 2.56 7.04
C HIS A 94 9.69 3.12 5.62
N VAL A 95 10.91 3.42 5.17
CA VAL A 95 11.16 4.12 3.92
C VAL A 95 11.13 3.15 2.75
N ALA A 96 10.29 3.45 1.75
CA ALA A 96 10.31 2.79 0.46
C ALA A 96 10.75 3.77 -0.63
N GLY A 97 11.69 3.34 -1.45
CA GLY A 97 12.15 4.08 -2.62
C GLY A 97 11.08 4.16 -3.73
N PRO A 98 11.42 4.76 -4.87
CA PRO A 98 10.55 4.78 -6.04
C PRO A 98 10.17 3.36 -6.47
N ALA A 99 8.95 3.22 -7.02
CA ALA A 99 8.46 1.93 -7.49
C ALA A 99 9.47 1.25 -8.43
N ARG A 100 9.72 -0.03 -8.23
CA ARG A 100 10.68 -0.79 -9.03
C ARG A 100 10.21 -0.86 -10.49
N GLU A 101 11.10 -0.56 -11.43
CA GLU A 101 10.77 -0.50 -12.85
C GLU A 101 10.41 -1.86 -13.46
N SER A 102 10.86 -2.98 -12.90
CA SER A 102 10.50 -4.32 -13.37
C SER A 102 10.48 -5.36 -12.25
N ILE A 103 9.36 -6.06 -12.14
CA ILE A 103 9.26 -7.25 -11.29
C ILE A 103 9.54 -8.47 -12.17
N PRO A 104 10.42 -9.40 -11.77
CA PRO A 104 10.65 -10.63 -12.53
C PRO A 104 9.32 -11.36 -12.77
N ALA A 105 9.10 -11.81 -14.00
CA ALA A 105 7.92 -12.60 -14.31
C ALA A 105 7.96 -13.93 -13.54
N ILE A 106 6.78 -14.41 -13.12
CA ILE A 106 6.68 -15.76 -12.56
C ILE A 106 6.97 -16.74 -13.71
N PRO A 107 7.90 -17.70 -13.54
CA PRO A 107 8.21 -18.69 -14.56
C PRO A 107 6.95 -19.46 -14.99
N VAL A 108 6.88 -19.77 -16.29
CA VAL A 108 5.74 -20.53 -16.81
C VAL A 108 5.70 -21.91 -16.16
N GLY A 109 4.57 -22.24 -15.54
CA GLY A 109 4.37 -23.50 -14.84
C GLY A 109 4.77 -23.49 -13.36
N GLU A 110 5.30 -22.38 -12.83
CA GLU A 110 5.52 -22.25 -11.39
C GLU A 110 4.18 -22.18 -10.64
N LEU A 111 3.99 -23.10 -9.70
CA LEU A 111 2.80 -23.13 -8.85
C LEU A 111 3.09 -22.40 -7.54
N PRO A 112 2.08 -21.69 -6.99
CA PRO A 112 2.22 -21.11 -5.66
C PRO A 112 2.45 -22.20 -4.61
N ARG A 113 3.26 -21.93 -3.61
CA ARG A 113 3.47 -22.82 -2.44
C ARG A 113 2.15 -23.08 -1.71
N TRP A 114 1.31 -22.08 -1.66
CA TRP A 114 -0.08 -22.20 -1.24
C TRP A 114 -0.94 -21.09 -1.88
N SER A 115 -2.24 -21.36 -1.97
CA SER A 115 -3.25 -20.42 -2.44
C SER A 115 -4.46 -20.51 -1.52
N LYS A 116 -4.99 -19.36 -1.07
CA LYS A 116 -6.19 -19.27 -0.25
C LYS A 116 -7.11 -18.21 -0.79
N SER A 117 -8.39 -18.54 -0.94
CA SER A 117 -9.42 -17.64 -1.44
C SER A 117 -10.44 -17.32 -0.34
N VAL A 118 -10.88 -16.08 -0.34
CA VAL A 118 -11.94 -15.56 0.52
C VAL A 118 -13.02 -14.97 -0.36
N GLU A 119 -14.24 -15.50 -0.26
CA GLU A 119 -15.39 -14.97 -0.96
C GLU A 119 -16.06 -13.89 -0.13
N VAL A 120 -16.23 -12.71 -0.71
CA VAL A 120 -16.90 -11.56 -0.09
C VAL A 120 -18.31 -11.47 -0.69
N ARG A 121 -19.30 -11.97 0.04
CA ARG A 121 -20.70 -12.06 -0.46
C ARG A 121 -21.56 -10.88 -0.06
N GLN A 122 -21.27 -10.23 1.06
CA GLN A 122 -22.08 -9.13 1.60
C GLN A 122 -21.21 -8.07 2.26
N GLY A 123 -21.61 -6.81 2.05
CA GLY A 123 -21.40 -5.64 2.89
C GLY A 123 -19.95 -5.21 3.14
N ILE A 124 -19.63 -4.03 2.65
CA ILE A 124 -18.45 -3.22 3.02
C ILE A 124 -18.27 -3.08 4.54
N GLU A 125 -19.34 -3.25 5.33
CA GLU A 125 -19.34 -3.19 6.79
C GLU A 125 -18.30 -4.12 7.44
N ASN A 126 -17.90 -5.19 6.75
CA ASN A 126 -16.92 -6.18 7.22
C ASN A 126 -15.52 -6.04 6.63
N LEU A 127 -15.16 -4.95 5.97
CA LEU A 127 -13.82 -4.79 5.42
C LEU A 127 -12.70 -4.83 6.47
N PRO A 128 -12.85 -4.32 7.72
CA PRO A 128 -11.89 -4.53 8.79
C PRO A 128 -11.65 -6.02 9.06
N TYR A 129 -12.69 -6.83 9.05
CA TYR A 129 -12.57 -8.29 9.18
C TYR A 129 -11.71 -8.90 8.06
N TYR A 130 -11.96 -8.52 6.80
CA TYR A 130 -11.18 -9.05 5.68
C TYR A 130 -9.73 -8.58 5.71
N ARG A 131 -9.45 -7.33 6.09
CA ARG A 131 -8.07 -6.85 6.28
C ARG A 131 -7.35 -7.64 7.37
N HIS A 132 -8.00 -7.86 8.50
CA HIS A 132 -7.44 -8.66 9.59
C HIS A 132 -7.15 -10.07 9.12
N ARG A 133 -8.09 -10.69 8.40
CA ARG A 133 -7.93 -12.04 7.86
C ARG A 133 -6.79 -12.14 6.84
N ILE A 134 -6.62 -11.13 6.01
CA ILE A 134 -5.47 -11.05 5.09
C ILE A 134 -4.17 -10.92 5.88
N ALA A 135 -4.12 -10.03 6.87
CA ALA A 135 -2.94 -9.84 7.72
C ALA A 135 -2.51 -11.14 8.40
N GLU A 136 -3.47 -11.93 8.94
CA GLU A 136 -3.20 -13.27 9.49
C GLU A 136 -2.59 -14.23 8.46
N LEU A 137 -3.11 -14.24 7.22
CA LEU A 137 -2.56 -15.09 6.15
C LEU A 137 -1.12 -14.71 5.79
N LEU A 138 -0.77 -13.44 5.92
CA LEU A 138 0.56 -12.90 5.63
C LEU A 138 1.57 -13.13 6.77
N GLU A 139 1.14 -13.50 7.99
CA GLU A 139 2.03 -13.70 9.13
C GLU A 139 3.08 -14.79 8.89
N SER A 140 2.72 -15.83 8.13
CA SER A 140 3.62 -16.95 7.81
C SER A 140 4.64 -16.62 6.71
N LEU A 141 4.54 -15.45 6.07
CA LEU A 141 5.39 -15.05 4.97
C LEU A 141 6.59 -14.22 5.46
N PRO A 142 7.74 -14.27 4.76
CA PRO A 142 8.91 -13.48 5.09
C PRO A 142 8.76 -12.02 4.71
N LEU A 143 7.69 -11.39 5.21
CA LEU A 143 7.37 -9.97 5.07
C LEU A 143 7.61 -9.27 6.40
N ARG A 144 8.15 -8.07 6.36
CA ARG A 144 8.24 -7.20 7.53
C ARG A 144 6.82 -6.81 7.99
N ARG A 145 6.71 -6.35 9.23
CA ARG A 145 5.42 -5.96 9.80
C ARG A 145 4.73 -4.86 8.99
N ASP A 146 5.47 -3.85 8.57
CA ASP A 146 4.99 -2.76 7.72
C ASP A 146 4.53 -3.25 6.34
N GLU A 147 5.30 -4.14 5.70
CA GLU A 147 4.93 -4.73 4.40
C GLU A 147 3.64 -5.55 4.48
N ARG A 148 3.44 -6.31 5.57
CA ARG A 148 2.17 -7.03 5.80
C ARG A 148 0.98 -6.07 5.91
N TYR A 149 1.16 -4.98 6.65
CA TYR A 149 0.17 -3.92 6.76
C TYR A 149 -0.14 -3.29 5.41
N ASP A 150 0.89 -2.99 4.63
CA ASP A 150 0.75 -2.37 3.31
C ASP A 150 0.00 -3.29 2.33
N VAL A 151 0.32 -4.59 2.31
CA VAL A 151 -0.41 -5.57 1.48
C VAL A 151 -1.87 -5.70 1.94
N ALA A 152 -2.12 -5.81 3.25
CA ALA A 152 -3.47 -5.92 3.79
C ALA A 152 -4.31 -4.67 3.48
N LEU A 153 -3.68 -3.50 3.54
CA LEU A 153 -4.30 -2.22 3.21
C LEU A 153 -4.63 -2.12 1.72
N ALA A 154 -3.65 -2.39 0.84
CA ALA A 154 -3.85 -2.40 -0.60
C ALA A 154 -4.97 -3.38 -1.00
N SER A 155 -5.03 -4.53 -0.34
CA SER A 155 -6.09 -5.53 -0.53
C SER A 155 -7.47 -5.00 -0.09
N GLY A 156 -7.53 -4.25 1.00
CA GLY A 156 -8.75 -3.58 1.47
C GLY A 156 -9.28 -2.56 0.45
N GLU A 157 -8.38 -1.76 -0.15
CA GLU A 157 -8.76 -0.82 -1.21
C GLU A 157 -9.28 -1.54 -2.47
N ALA A 158 -8.64 -2.64 -2.86
CA ALA A 158 -9.08 -3.44 -3.99
C ALA A 158 -10.47 -4.08 -3.73
N LEU A 159 -10.72 -4.56 -2.50
CA LEU A 159 -12.02 -5.08 -2.09
C LEU A 159 -13.10 -4.00 -2.08
N GLY A 160 -12.81 -2.81 -1.55
CA GLY A 160 -13.71 -1.66 -1.57
C GLY A 160 -14.10 -1.30 -3.00
N ASN A 161 -13.13 -1.14 -3.88
CA ASN A 161 -13.37 -0.86 -5.29
C ASN A 161 -14.20 -1.97 -5.96
N ALA A 162 -13.91 -3.24 -5.68
CA ALA A 162 -14.65 -4.36 -6.23
C ALA A 162 -16.12 -4.36 -5.76
N TYR A 163 -16.36 -4.06 -4.48
CA TYR A 163 -17.71 -4.01 -3.92
C TYR A 163 -18.53 -2.86 -4.52
N ASP A 164 -17.96 -1.64 -4.55
CA ASP A 164 -18.65 -0.44 -5.03
C ASP A 164 -19.03 -0.55 -6.52
N HIS A 165 -18.25 -1.30 -7.30
CA HIS A 165 -18.43 -1.40 -8.74
C HIS A 165 -19.10 -2.69 -9.22
N ALA A 166 -19.21 -3.69 -8.35
CA ALA A 166 -19.92 -4.93 -8.66
C ALA A 166 -21.43 -4.87 -8.39
N GLY A 167 -21.95 -3.72 -7.94
CA GLY A 167 -23.39 -3.58 -7.64
C GLY A 167 -23.88 -4.54 -6.53
N GLY A 168 -23.00 -4.88 -5.57
CA GLY A 168 -23.34 -5.77 -4.46
C GLY A 168 -23.30 -7.27 -4.79
N ILE A 169 -22.86 -7.67 -5.99
CA ILE A 169 -22.79 -9.11 -6.39
C ILE A 169 -21.66 -9.84 -5.64
N GLY A 170 -20.76 -9.09 -5.01
CA GLY A 170 -19.62 -9.64 -4.29
C GLY A 170 -18.37 -9.81 -5.17
N CYS A 171 -17.29 -10.21 -4.52
CA CYS A 171 -16.00 -10.43 -5.14
C CYS A 171 -15.26 -11.60 -4.49
N VAL A 172 -14.21 -12.07 -5.13
CA VAL A 172 -13.31 -13.11 -4.60
C VAL A 172 -11.94 -12.51 -4.46
N LEU A 173 -11.35 -12.62 -3.26
CA LEU A 173 -9.96 -12.31 -3.01
C LEU A 173 -9.19 -13.62 -2.92
N THR A 174 -8.07 -13.72 -3.64
CA THR A 174 -7.15 -14.86 -3.58
C THR A 174 -5.76 -14.38 -3.19
N VAL A 175 -5.17 -15.00 -2.18
CA VAL A 175 -3.77 -14.78 -1.78
C VAL A 175 -2.96 -16.00 -2.20
N GLN A 176 -1.88 -15.78 -2.94
CA GLN A 176 -0.97 -16.81 -3.43
C GLN A 176 0.45 -16.49 -2.97
N ALA A 177 1.10 -17.42 -2.30
CA ALA A 177 2.49 -17.30 -1.90
C ALA A 177 3.40 -18.11 -2.82
N TYR A 178 4.41 -17.43 -3.37
CA TYR A 178 5.49 -18.03 -4.16
C TYR A 178 6.80 -18.07 -3.37
N GLY A 179 7.89 -18.45 -4.02
CA GLY A 179 9.20 -18.52 -3.39
C GLY A 179 9.75 -17.14 -2.97
N ASP A 180 9.46 -16.11 -3.75
CA ASP A 180 10.05 -14.77 -3.68
C ASP A 180 9.01 -13.66 -3.45
N ARG A 181 7.72 -13.97 -3.51
CA ARG A 181 6.65 -12.97 -3.49
C ARG A 181 5.31 -13.50 -2.98
N VAL A 182 4.45 -12.56 -2.61
CA VAL A 182 3.02 -12.80 -2.49
C VAL A 182 2.28 -12.08 -3.60
N VAL A 183 1.29 -12.76 -4.17
CA VAL A 183 0.35 -12.21 -5.15
C VAL A 183 -1.04 -12.18 -4.51
N VAL A 184 -1.68 -11.03 -4.53
CA VAL A 184 -3.08 -10.88 -4.12
C VAL A 184 -3.89 -10.51 -5.34
N GLU A 185 -4.93 -11.27 -5.60
CA GLU A 185 -5.85 -11.07 -6.71
C GLU A 185 -7.26 -10.81 -6.18
N VAL A 186 -7.92 -9.77 -6.68
CA VAL A 186 -9.33 -9.48 -6.42
C VAL A 186 -10.09 -9.52 -7.73
N LEU A 187 -11.11 -10.38 -7.80
CA LEU A 187 -11.98 -10.57 -8.94
C LEU A 187 -13.38 -10.11 -8.60
N ASP A 188 -13.91 -9.14 -9.33
CA ASP A 188 -15.33 -8.78 -9.27
C ASP A 188 -16.12 -9.30 -10.46
N ARG A 189 -17.45 -9.13 -10.42
CA ARG A 189 -18.39 -9.50 -11.49
C ARG A 189 -19.15 -8.28 -12.04
N GLY A 190 -18.60 -7.07 -11.85
CA GLY A 190 -19.19 -5.83 -12.34
C GLY A 190 -19.04 -5.64 -13.85
N ALA A 191 -19.20 -4.39 -14.30
CA ALA A 191 -19.07 -4.04 -15.72
C ALA A 191 -17.66 -4.20 -16.30
N GLY A 192 -16.65 -4.25 -15.42
CA GLY A 192 -15.24 -4.39 -15.77
C GLY A 192 -14.62 -3.10 -16.33
N TYR A 193 -13.39 -2.84 -15.95
CA TYR A 193 -12.56 -1.77 -16.50
C TYR A 193 -11.08 -2.19 -16.52
N SER A 194 -10.29 -1.46 -17.28
CA SER A 194 -8.84 -1.65 -17.30
C SER A 194 -8.16 -0.29 -17.18
N ILE A 195 -6.99 -0.28 -16.56
CA ILE A 195 -6.15 0.92 -16.47
C ILE A 195 -4.80 0.58 -17.07
N ASP A 196 -4.34 1.44 -17.98
CA ASP A 196 -3.02 1.32 -18.57
C ASP A 196 -1.95 1.43 -17.47
N LYS A 197 -0.92 0.56 -17.54
CA LYS A 197 0.20 0.56 -16.58
C LYS A 197 0.96 1.89 -16.57
N THR A 198 0.94 2.60 -17.70
CA THR A 198 1.66 3.88 -17.90
C THR A 198 0.80 5.11 -17.60
N SER A 199 -0.53 4.96 -17.54
CA SER A 199 -1.42 6.08 -17.25
C SER A 199 -1.48 6.36 -15.75
N GLU A 200 -1.26 7.62 -15.35
CA GLU A 200 -1.60 8.06 -13.99
C GLU A 200 -3.13 8.13 -13.86
N PRO A 201 -3.73 7.44 -12.89
CA PRO A 201 -5.16 7.57 -12.63
C PRO A 201 -5.48 9.01 -12.25
N VAL A 202 -6.52 9.59 -12.85
CA VAL A 202 -6.96 10.96 -12.54
C VAL A 202 -7.40 11.00 -11.08
N ALA A 203 -6.69 11.78 -10.27
CA ALA A 203 -6.87 11.85 -8.80
C ALA A 203 -8.23 12.45 -8.37
N SER A 204 -9.04 12.94 -9.31
CA SER A 204 -10.38 13.49 -9.06
C SER A 204 -11.45 12.42 -8.85
N GLU A 205 -11.20 11.18 -9.27
CA GLU A 205 -12.12 10.07 -9.09
C GLU A 205 -11.75 9.27 -7.84
N GLU A 206 -12.73 8.82 -7.05
CA GLU A 206 -12.49 7.98 -5.85
C GLU A 206 -11.70 6.71 -6.21
N ARG A 207 -12.02 6.10 -7.34
CA ARG A 207 -11.33 4.96 -7.91
C ARG A 207 -9.85 5.25 -8.20
N GLY A 208 -9.53 6.41 -8.74
CA GLY A 208 -8.15 6.82 -9.02
C GLY A 208 -7.30 6.95 -7.75
N ARG A 209 -7.89 7.38 -6.64
CA ARG A 209 -7.20 7.48 -5.34
C ARG A 209 -6.84 6.12 -4.77
N GLY A 210 -7.77 5.16 -4.79
CA GLY A 210 -7.52 3.80 -4.30
C GLY A 210 -6.42 3.09 -5.09
N ILE A 211 -6.42 3.21 -6.43
CA ILE A 211 -5.38 2.60 -7.26
C ILE A 211 -4.02 3.26 -7.03
N LYS A 212 -3.98 4.58 -6.89
CA LYS A 212 -2.74 5.30 -6.55
C LYS A 212 -2.20 4.84 -5.19
N LEU A 213 -3.07 4.66 -4.21
CA LEU A 213 -2.70 4.12 -2.90
C LEU A 213 -2.15 2.69 -3.01
N MET A 214 -2.83 1.79 -3.72
CA MET A 214 -2.31 0.43 -3.95
C MET A 214 -0.92 0.44 -4.57
N ARG A 215 -0.69 1.25 -5.60
CA ARG A 215 0.62 1.39 -6.27
C ARG A 215 1.73 1.94 -5.36
N MET A 216 1.39 2.65 -4.29
CA MET A 216 2.35 3.12 -3.29
C MET A 216 2.73 2.05 -2.26
N LEU A 217 1.87 1.07 -2.03
CA LEU A 217 2.00 0.11 -0.95
C LEU A 217 2.61 -1.22 -1.37
N VAL A 218 2.45 -1.59 -2.65
CA VAL A 218 2.96 -2.85 -3.18
C VAL A 218 3.86 -2.61 -4.41
N ASP A 219 4.62 -3.62 -4.80
CA ASP A 219 5.65 -3.48 -5.83
C ASP A 219 5.06 -3.45 -7.26
N ASN A 220 3.87 -4.05 -7.49
CA ASN A 220 3.13 -3.94 -8.74
C ASN A 220 1.62 -4.01 -8.52
N VAL A 221 0.88 -3.26 -9.34
CA VAL A 221 -0.58 -3.30 -9.40
C VAL A 221 -1.00 -3.35 -10.87
N GLU A 222 -1.74 -4.37 -11.23
CA GLU A 222 -2.36 -4.53 -12.54
C GLU A 222 -3.88 -4.53 -12.41
N VAL A 223 -4.56 -3.71 -13.21
CA VAL A 223 -6.01 -3.61 -13.26
C VAL A 223 -6.45 -3.90 -14.68
N ALA A 224 -7.18 -4.98 -14.89
CA ALA A 224 -7.60 -5.43 -16.19
C ALA A 224 -9.06 -5.92 -16.17
N ARG A 225 -9.72 -5.86 -17.32
CA ARG A 225 -10.99 -6.59 -17.51
C ARG A 225 -10.73 -8.08 -17.44
N ARG A 226 -11.65 -8.80 -16.86
CA ARG A 226 -11.60 -10.27 -16.85
C ARG A 226 -11.73 -10.80 -18.27
N THR A 227 -10.97 -11.86 -18.55
CA THR A 227 -11.01 -12.58 -19.84
C THR A 227 -12.03 -13.72 -19.84
N ASP A 228 -12.46 -14.16 -18.67
CA ASP A 228 -13.34 -15.31 -18.43
C ASP A 228 -14.79 -14.89 -18.12
N GLY A 229 -15.13 -13.61 -18.26
CA GLY A 229 -16.47 -13.10 -18.00
C GLY A 229 -16.51 -11.58 -17.80
N ALA A 230 -17.63 -11.09 -17.29
CA ALA A 230 -17.77 -9.69 -16.89
C ALA A 230 -17.04 -9.44 -15.58
N GLY A 231 -16.47 -8.24 -15.42
CA GLY A 231 -15.84 -7.78 -14.21
C GLY A 231 -14.41 -7.30 -14.38
N THR A 232 -13.79 -6.95 -13.24
CA THR A 232 -12.42 -6.49 -13.16
C THR A 232 -11.56 -7.50 -12.41
N ARG A 233 -10.31 -7.61 -12.82
CA ARG A 233 -9.23 -8.27 -12.10
C ARG A 233 -8.26 -7.20 -11.60
N VAL A 234 -8.07 -7.12 -10.30
CA VAL A 234 -6.98 -6.36 -9.68
C VAL A 234 -5.97 -7.36 -9.15
N GLN A 235 -4.74 -7.31 -9.67
CA GLN A 235 -3.64 -8.13 -9.20
C GLN A 235 -2.56 -7.25 -8.59
N MET A 236 -2.13 -7.61 -7.39
CA MET A 236 -1.10 -6.93 -6.62
C MET A 236 0.03 -7.89 -6.32
N VAL A 237 1.26 -7.43 -6.43
CA VAL A 237 2.47 -8.22 -6.14
C VAL A 237 3.31 -7.51 -5.11
N LYS A 238 3.72 -8.22 -4.07
CA LYS A 238 4.72 -7.77 -3.10
C LYS A 238 5.86 -8.78 -3.06
N LEU A 239 7.08 -8.32 -3.36
CA LEU A 239 8.30 -9.12 -3.28
C LEU A 239 8.71 -9.28 -1.81
N PHE A 240 9.29 -10.43 -1.47
CA PHE A 240 9.86 -10.62 -0.15
C PHE A 240 11.19 -9.86 -0.03
N SER A 241 11.40 -9.20 1.09
CA SER A 241 12.66 -8.51 1.37
C SER A 241 13.80 -9.55 1.40
N GLY A 242 14.81 -9.37 0.54
CA GLY A 242 15.91 -10.33 0.37
C GLY A 242 15.81 -11.24 -0.86
N ALA A 243 14.67 -11.33 -1.53
CA ALA A 243 14.54 -12.16 -2.75
C ALA A 243 15.37 -11.64 -3.94
N LEU A 244 15.82 -10.40 -3.89
CA LEU A 244 16.63 -9.77 -4.97
C LEU A 244 18.14 -9.95 -4.79
N GLU A 245 18.62 -10.32 -3.59
CA GLU A 245 20.06 -10.56 -3.36
C GLU A 245 20.52 -11.91 -3.91
N SER A 246 19.59 -12.82 -4.24
CA SER A 246 19.90 -14.16 -4.75
C SER A 246 19.91 -14.27 -6.28
N CYS A 247 19.63 -13.18 -7.02
CA CYS A 247 19.58 -13.15 -8.48
C CYS A 247 20.68 -12.26 -9.12
N ALA A 248 21.69 -11.83 -8.34
CA ALA A 248 22.82 -11.04 -8.83
C ALA A 248 24.08 -11.93 -8.97
#